data_1bfb15bb85d6a81b57610be4c2dd6c05
#
_entry.id   1bfb15bb85d6a81b57610be4c2dd6c05
#
_cell.length_a   1.000
_cell.length_b   1.000
_cell.length_c   1.000
_cell.angle_alpha   90.00
_cell.angle_beta   90.00
_cell.angle_gamma   90.00
#
_symmetry.space_group_name_H-M   'P 1'
#
loop_
_entity.id
_entity.type
_entity.pdbx_description
1 polymer ?
#
loop_
_entity_poly.entity_id
_entity_poly.type
_entity_poly.pdbx_seq_one_letter_code
_entity_poly.pdbx_strand_id
1 'polypeptide(L)'
;HDALPILQGDIGSITPEEVKKYRLGSVLAGGGSDPGGRYNARPAEWLALADAYWEASMDTSGGGHAIPIIWGIDAMHGQSNVVGATLFPHNIGLGATRNPELLREIARITAAETRTTGMEWTFAPTVAVPQDDRWGRAYEGYSEDPALVASYAGVFVEGLQGKAGAADFLDDHHVMTTVKHFLGDGG
;
A
#
# COMPACT_ATOMS: atom_id res chain seq x y z
N HIS A 1 2.01 -29.80 -7.50
CA HIS A 1 2.29 -28.75 -6.51
C HIS A 1 1.45 -27.52 -6.81
N ASP A 2 0.19 -27.57 -6.40
CA ASP A 2 -0.77 -26.48 -6.59
C ASP A 2 -0.75 -25.53 -5.38
N ALA A 3 0.44 -25.24 -4.84
CA ALA A 3 0.58 -24.27 -3.80
C ALA A 3 0.20 -22.90 -4.38
N LEU A 4 -0.64 -22.16 -3.66
CA LEU A 4 -0.90 -20.76 -3.96
C LEU A 4 0.44 -20.02 -4.04
N PRO A 5 0.63 -19.15 -5.00
CA PRO A 5 1.86 -18.39 -5.12
C PRO A 5 2.07 -17.52 -3.88
N ILE A 6 3.14 -17.77 -3.16
CA ILE A 6 3.52 -17.08 -1.93
C ILE A 6 4.77 -16.20 -2.12
N LEU A 7 5.33 -16.21 -3.33
CA LEU A 7 6.49 -15.41 -3.66
C LEU A 7 6.09 -13.99 -4.02
N GLN A 8 6.89 -13.04 -3.59
CA GLN A 8 6.75 -11.62 -3.89
C GLN A 8 8.02 -11.08 -4.56
N GLY A 9 7.87 -10.15 -5.49
CA GLY A 9 8.98 -9.48 -6.13
C GLY A 9 8.80 -7.96 -6.16
N ASP A 10 9.91 -7.23 -6.13
CA ASP A 10 9.91 -5.77 -6.32
C ASP A 10 9.86 -5.41 -7.81
N ILE A 11 9.01 -4.45 -8.19
CA ILE A 11 8.83 -4.03 -9.59
C ILE A 11 10.10 -3.48 -10.26
N GLY A 12 11.09 -3.06 -9.49
CA GLY A 12 12.40 -2.65 -10.00
C GLY A 12 13.27 -3.82 -10.45
N SER A 13 12.90 -5.06 -10.10
CA SER A 13 13.71 -6.26 -10.37
C SER A 13 12.92 -7.43 -10.98
N ILE A 14 11.60 -7.33 -11.11
CA ILE A 14 10.73 -8.38 -11.63
C ILE A 14 10.02 -7.92 -12.90
N THR A 15 10.05 -8.77 -13.92
CA THR A 15 9.33 -8.54 -15.18
C THR A 15 8.01 -9.31 -15.23
N PRO A 16 7.06 -8.93 -16.11
CA PRO A 16 5.83 -9.70 -16.34
C PRO A 16 6.11 -11.15 -16.74
N GLU A 17 7.16 -11.40 -17.54
CA GLU A 17 7.57 -12.76 -17.93
C GLU A 17 7.99 -13.60 -16.71
N GLU A 18 8.64 -12.98 -15.74
CA GLU A 18 9.02 -13.64 -14.49
C GLU A 18 7.82 -13.88 -13.58
N VAL A 19 6.85 -12.96 -13.53
CA VAL A 19 5.57 -13.19 -12.86
C VAL A 19 4.91 -14.46 -13.40
N LYS A 20 4.79 -14.60 -14.72
CA LYS A 20 4.27 -15.79 -15.37
C LYS A 20 5.12 -17.03 -15.06
N LYS A 21 6.45 -16.92 -15.24
CA LYS A 21 7.38 -18.05 -15.08
C LYS A 21 7.41 -18.63 -13.68
N TYR A 22 7.44 -17.74 -12.67
CA TYR A 22 7.57 -18.14 -11.27
C TYR A 22 6.23 -18.19 -10.52
N ARG A 23 5.13 -17.82 -11.18
CA ARG A 23 3.80 -17.79 -10.56
C ARG A 23 3.80 -16.96 -9.27
N LEU A 24 4.29 -15.73 -9.38
CA LEU A 24 4.33 -14.83 -8.23
C LEU A 24 2.93 -14.51 -7.74
N GLY A 25 2.75 -14.48 -6.41
CA GLY A 25 1.47 -14.14 -5.78
C GLY A 25 1.28 -12.66 -5.60
N SER A 26 2.37 -11.91 -5.48
CA SER A 26 2.33 -10.47 -5.33
C SER A 26 3.56 -9.79 -5.90
N VAL A 27 3.40 -8.52 -6.24
CA VAL A 27 4.50 -7.60 -6.49
C VAL A 27 4.38 -6.40 -5.57
N LEU A 28 5.50 -5.76 -5.29
CA LEU A 28 5.53 -4.54 -4.49
C LEU A 28 6.27 -3.41 -5.22
N ALA A 29 5.84 -2.19 -4.99
CA ALA A 29 6.61 -1.00 -5.24
C ALA A 29 7.13 -0.49 -3.89
N GLY A 30 8.41 -0.64 -3.65
CA GLY A 30 9.09 -0.02 -2.51
C GLY A 30 9.26 1.48 -2.69
N GLY A 31 9.79 2.17 -1.68
CA GLY A 31 9.91 3.64 -1.68
C GLY A 31 10.72 4.26 -2.82
N GLY A 32 11.39 3.49 -3.64
CA GLY A 32 12.17 3.95 -4.79
C GLY A 32 11.94 3.15 -6.06
N SER A 33 10.90 2.32 -6.11
CA SER A 33 10.61 1.43 -7.24
C SER A 33 9.47 2.01 -8.06
N ASP A 34 9.80 2.66 -9.17
CA ASP A 34 8.85 3.21 -10.11
C ASP A 34 8.90 2.46 -11.46
N PRO A 35 7.82 2.49 -12.25
CA PRO A 35 7.81 1.92 -13.58
C PRO A 35 8.99 2.40 -14.43
N GLY A 36 9.77 1.44 -14.95
CA GLY A 36 10.97 1.73 -15.74
C GLY A 36 12.11 2.37 -14.95
N GLY A 37 12.10 2.33 -13.62
CA GLY A 37 13.13 2.92 -12.76
C GLY A 37 13.18 4.46 -12.80
N ARG A 38 12.07 5.11 -13.05
CA ARG A 38 11.98 6.57 -13.18
C ARG A 38 11.07 7.17 -12.11
N TYR A 39 11.61 8.09 -11.31
CA TYR A 39 10.87 8.80 -10.23
C TYR A 39 9.76 9.75 -10.71
N ASN A 40 9.46 9.81 -11.99
CA ASN A 40 8.44 10.66 -12.56
C ASN A 40 7.45 9.89 -13.43
N ALA A 41 7.26 8.62 -13.17
CA ALA A 41 6.29 7.80 -13.86
C ALA A 41 4.87 8.38 -13.67
N ARG A 42 4.15 8.52 -14.79
CA ARG A 42 2.79 9.06 -14.79
C ARG A 42 1.77 7.96 -14.49
N PRO A 43 0.55 8.30 -14.04
CA PRO A 43 -0.49 7.31 -13.73
C PRO A 43 -0.70 6.26 -14.82
N ALA A 44 -0.66 6.66 -16.08
CA ALA A 44 -0.82 5.73 -17.21
C ALA A 44 0.31 4.69 -17.32
N GLU A 45 1.54 5.02 -16.87
CA GLU A 45 2.66 4.07 -16.88
C GLU A 45 2.53 3.05 -15.73
N TRP A 46 2.03 3.49 -14.58
CA TRP A 46 1.69 2.60 -13.46
C TRP A 46 0.58 1.63 -13.86
N LEU A 47 -0.49 2.14 -14.46
CA LEU A 47 -1.62 1.32 -14.91
C LEU A 47 -1.19 0.31 -16.00
N ALA A 48 -0.40 0.74 -16.97
CA ALA A 48 0.11 -0.17 -18.01
C ALA A 48 0.96 -1.30 -17.44
N LEU A 49 1.75 -1.03 -16.40
CA LEU A 49 2.53 -2.07 -15.72
C LEU A 49 1.63 -3.00 -14.89
N ALA A 50 0.59 -2.45 -14.23
CA ALA A 50 -0.40 -3.24 -13.51
C ALA A 50 -1.12 -4.23 -14.44
N ASP A 51 -1.58 -3.74 -15.60
CA ASP A 51 -2.22 -4.57 -16.63
C ASP A 51 -1.28 -5.68 -17.10
N ALA A 52 -0.01 -5.35 -17.37
CA ALA A 52 0.99 -6.34 -17.81
C ALA A 52 1.25 -7.43 -16.76
N TYR A 53 1.33 -7.07 -15.49
CA TYR A 53 1.47 -8.05 -14.40
C TYR A 53 0.21 -8.90 -14.23
N TRP A 54 -0.96 -8.29 -14.31
CA TRP A 54 -2.22 -9.01 -14.23
C TRP A 54 -2.36 -10.01 -15.38
N GLU A 55 -2.16 -9.59 -16.62
CA GLU A 55 -2.19 -10.48 -17.81
C GLU A 55 -1.20 -11.63 -17.67
N ALA A 56 0.02 -11.36 -17.23
CA ALA A 56 1.05 -12.38 -17.02
C ALA A 56 0.64 -13.40 -15.94
N SER A 57 0.00 -12.95 -14.87
CA SER A 57 -0.47 -13.82 -13.78
C SER A 57 -1.64 -14.72 -14.22
N MET A 58 -2.47 -14.22 -15.14
CA MET A 58 -3.64 -14.92 -15.67
C MET A 58 -3.31 -15.85 -16.84
N ASP A 59 -2.13 -15.75 -17.43
CA ASP A 59 -1.71 -16.59 -18.57
C ASP A 59 -1.36 -18.01 -18.12
N THR A 60 -2.19 -18.95 -18.51
CA THR A 60 -2.03 -20.39 -18.23
C THR A 60 -1.35 -21.17 -19.35
N SER A 61 -0.86 -20.54 -20.41
CA SER A 61 -0.27 -21.24 -21.57
C SER A 61 0.98 -22.08 -21.22
N GLY A 62 1.64 -21.79 -20.10
CA GLY A 62 2.73 -22.58 -19.54
C GLY A 62 2.30 -23.61 -18.48
N GLY A 63 1.01 -23.88 -18.33
CA GLY A 63 0.42 -24.71 -17.26
C GLY A 63 0.14 -23.89 -15.98
N GLY A 64 -0.48 -24.52 -14.97
CA GLY A 64 -0.86 -23.89 -13.70
C GLY A 64 -2.24 -23.23 -13.72
N HIS A 65 -2.55 -22.45 -12.69
CA HIS A 65 -3.84 -21.82 -12.51
C HIS A 65 -3.76 -20.31 -12.79
N ALA A 66 -4.85 -19.73 -13.31
CA ALA A 66 -5.02 -18.28 -13.44
C ALA A 66 -5.38 -17.71 -12.06
N ILE A 67 -4.42 -17.12 -11.37
CA ILE A 67 -4.61 -16.48 -10.08
C ILE A 67 -4.13 -15.04 -10.22
N PRO A 68 -5.02 -14.04 -10.08
CA PRO A 68 -4.63 -12.63 -10.18
C PRO A 68 -3.52 -12.30 -9.20
N ILE A 69 -2.48 -11.62 -9.67
CA ILE A 69 -1.43 -11.10 -8.80
C ILE A 69 -1.95 -9.91 -8.00
N ILE A 70 -1.45 -9.74 -6.78
CA ILE A 70 -1.75 -8.59 -5.93
C ILE A 70 -0.57 -7.62 -5.98
N TRP A 71 -0.84 -6.34 -6.20
CA TRP A 71 0.20 -5.32 -6.17
C TRP A 71 0.05 -4.38 -4.98
N GLY A 72 1.12 -4.29 -4.17
CA GLY A 72 1.18 -3.44 -2.99
C GLY A 72 2.19 -2.31 -3.12
N ILE A 73 1.91 -1.20 -2.43
CA ILE A 73 2.75 -0.01 -2.35
C ILE A 73 2.68 0.61 -0.95
N ASP A 74 3.71 1.34 -0.55
CA ASP A 74 3.72 1.98 0.77
C ASP A 74 2.55 2.96 0.98
N ALA A 75 2.40 3.93 0.08
CA ALA A 75 1.34 4.95 0.14
C ALA A 75 1.16 5.58 1.54
N MET A 76 2.26 5.81 2.26
CA MET A 76 2.27 6.27 3.66
C MET A 76 1.82 7.73 3.81
N HIS A 77 2.02 8.54 2.78
CA HIS A 77 1.75 9.97 2.75
C HIS A 77 0.86 10.33 1.56
N GLY A 78 -0.18 9.55 1.31
CA GLY A 78 -0.89 9.49 0.05
C GLY A 78 -0.15 8.59 -0.93
N GLN A 79 -0.62 8.51 -2.17
CA GLN A 79 0.03 7.76 -3.25
C GLN A 79 1.25 8.51 -3.80
N SER A 80 2.21 8.79 -2.93
CA SER A 80 3.31 9.73 -3.14
C SER A 80 4.29 9.37 -4.25
N ASN A 81 4.29 8.12 -4.71
CA ASN A 81 5.13 7.67 -5.83
C ASN A 81 4.57 8.09 -7.20
N VAL A 82 3.28 8.41 -7.27
CA VAL A 82 2.62 8.71 -8.55
C VAL A 82 2.55 10.21 -8.79
N VAL A 83 3.07 10.67 -9.92
CA VAL A 83 3.05 12.08 -10.30
C VAL A 83 1.61 12.58 -10.41
N GLY A 84 1.30 13.62 -9.65
CA GLY A 84 -0.02 14.25 -9.63
C GLY A 84 -0.95 13.74 -8.53
N ALA A 85 -0.58 12.69 -7.79
CA ALA A 85 -1.32 12.27 -6.61
C ALA A 85 -1.16 13.25 -5.44
N THR A 86 -2.09 13.20 -4.50
CA THR A 86 -2.08 14.06 -3.32
C THR A 86 -0.99 13.64 -2.34
N LEU A 87 -0.16 14.59 -1.96
CA LEU A 87 0.89 14.39 -0.96
C LEU A 87 0.41 14.94 0.39
N PHE A 88 0.33 14.08 1.38
CA PHE A 88 -0.06 14.44 2.74
C PHE A 88 1.15 14.63 3.68
N PRO A 89 0.99 15.38 4.78
CA PRO A 89 2.04 15.51 5.79
C PRO A 89 2.44 14.16 6.41
N HIS A 90 3.65 14.11 6.98
CA HIS A 90 4.08 12.97 7.78
C HIS A 90 3.20 12.75 9.02
N ASN A 91 3.15 11.51 9.50
CA ASN A 91 2.28 11.07 10.59
C ASN A 91 2.47 11.88 11.88
N ILE A 92 3.69 12.31 12.19
CA ILE A 92 3.94 13.19 13.34
C ILE A 92 3.13 14.51 13.25
N GLY A 93 3.03 15.10 12.07
CA GLY A 93 2.18 16.28 11.84
C GLY A 93 0.70 15.97 11.93
N LEU A 94 0.28 14.82 11.40
CA LEU A 94 -1.11 14.37 11.46
C LEU A 94 -1.52 14.03 12.90
N GLY A 95 -0.64 13.44 13.69
CA GLY A 95 -0.84 13.18 15.12
C GLY A 95 -1.11 14.46 15.91
N ALA A 96 -0.38 15.54 15.59
CA ALA A 96 -0.55 16.84 16.23
C ALA A 96 -1.93 17.47 15.96
N THR A 97 -2.63 17.09 14.91
CA THR A 97 -3.97 17.62 14.59
C THR A 97 -5.05 17.21 15.59
N ARG A 98 -4.87 16.09 16.29
CA ARG A 98 -5.86 15.49 17.19
C ARG A 98 -7.23 15.27 16.52
N ASN A 99 -7.23 15.01 15.21
CA ASN A 99 -8.45 14.89 14.40
C ASN A 99 -8.53 13.53 13.67
N PRO A 100 -9.16 12.50 14.26
CA PRO A 100 -9.31 11.19 13.63
C PRO A 100 -10.09 11.23 12.31
N GLU A 101 -11.09 12.09 12.18
CA GLU A 101 -11.91 12.15 10.95
C GLU A 101 -11.11 12.73 9.77
N LEU A 102 -10.15 13.62 10.03
CA LEU A 102 -9.19 14.05 9.02
C LEU A 102 -8.37 12.85 8.50
N LEU A 103 -7.96 11.96 9.40
CA LEU A 103 -7.21 10.76 9.03
C LEU A 103 -8.06 9.80 8.18
N ARG A 104 -9.34 9.66 8.48
CA ARG A 104 -10.27 8.87 7.66
C ARG A 104 -10.35 9.41 6.24
N GLU A 105 -10.49 10.73 6.09
CA GLU A 105 -10.59 11.37 4.78
C GLU A 105 -9.26 11.26 3.99
N ILE A 106 -8.12 11.45 4.63
CA ILE A 106 -6.79 11.23 4.03
C ILE A 106 -6.67 9.80 3.53
N ALA A 107 -7.06 8.83 4.34
CA ALA A 107 -7.01 7.41 3.99
C ALA A 107 -7.91 7.10 2.79
N ARG A 108 -9.12 7.66 2.75
CA ARG A 108 -10.06 7.50 1.65
C ARG A 108 -9.52 8.06 0.33
N ILE A 109 -8.91 9.24 0.36
CA ILE A 109 -8.27 9.84 -0.82
C ILE A 109 -7.09 8.97 -1.27
N THR A 110 -6.24 8.54 -0.32
CA THR A 110 -5.11 7.65 -0.60
C THR A 110 -5.56 6.35 -1.25
N ALA A 111 -6.64 5.73 -0.75
CA ALA A 111 -7.20 4.51 -1.32
C ALA A 111 -7.64 4.71 -2.76
N ALA A 112 -8.44 5.75 -3.03
CA ALA A 112 -8.95 6.05 -4.36
C ALA A 112 -7.81 6.32 -5.37
N GLU A 113 -6.80 7.08 -4.98
CA GLU A 113 -5.64 7.37 -5.84
C GLU A 113 -4.78 6.12 -6.06
N THR A 114 -4.61 5.27 -5.06
CA THR A 114 -3.90 3.99 -5.19
C THR A 114 -4.65 3.06 -6.14
N ARG A 115 -5.95 2.91 -5.94
CA ARG A 115 -6.80 2.04 -6.76
C ARG A 115 -6.82 2.44 -8.23
N THR A 116 -6.90 3.74 -8.52
CA THR A 116 -6.91 4.26 -9.90
C THR A 116 -5.59 4.06 -10.63
N THR A 117 -4.52 3.71 -9.94
CA THR A 117 -3.21 3.38 -10.54
C THR A 117 -2.95 1.87 -10.64
N GLY A 118 -3.99 1.04 -10.43
CA GLY A 118 -3.96 -0.39 -10.64
C GLY A 118 -3.43 -1.21 -9.46
N MET A 119 -3.33 -0.60 -8.27
CA MET A 119 -2.85 -1.26 -7.06
C MET A 119 -3.99 -1.52 -6.08
N GLU A 120 -3.99 -2.68 -5.44
CA GLU A 120 -5.05 -3.12 -4.54
C GLU A 120 -4.65 -3.19 -3.07
N TRP A 121 -3.40 -2.87 -2.76
CA TRP A 121 -2.85 -3.08 -1.42
C TRP A 121 -1.91 -1.97 -1.00
N THR A 122 -2.05 -1.48 0.25
CA THR A 122 -1.13 -0.52 0.86
C THR A 122 -0.42 -1.12 2.07
N PHE A 123 0.85 -0.72 2.26
CA PHE A 123 1.63 -1.06 3.46
C PHE A 123 1.45 0.02 4.54
N ALA A 124 0.21 0.42 4.76
CA ALA A 124 -0.24 1.45 5.70
C ALA A 124 -1.48 0.97 6.48
N PRO A 125 -1.73 1.52 7.69
CA PRO A 125 -0.95 2.54 8.41
C PRO A 125 0.25 1.99 9.18
N THR A 126 1.25 2.86 9.44
CA THR A 126 2.23 2.65 10.50
C THR A 126 1.60 3.03 11.84
N VAL A 127 1.63 2.12 12.81
CA VAL A 127 1.09 2.32 14.16
C VAL A 127 2.19 2.26 15.23
N ALA A 128 3.40 2.60 14.85
CA ALA A 128 4.51 2.77 15.77
C ALA A 128 4.19 3.80 16.85
N VAL A 129 4.69 3.55 18.06
CA VAL A 129 4.60 4.46 19.22
C VAL A 129 6.02 4.88 19.60
N PRO A 130 6.59 5.90 18.91
CA PRO A 130 7.97 6.31 19.15
C PRO A 130 8.18 6.76 20.59
N GLN A 131 9.17 6.17 21.27
CA GLN A 131 9.55 6.49 22.65
C GLN A 131 10.92 7.19 22.74
N ASP A 132 11.67 7.20 21.64
CA ASP A 132 12.99 7.79 21.56
C ASP A 132 13.16 8.56 20.24
N ASP A 133 13.35 9.87 20.33
CA ASP A 133 13.54 10.78 19.18
C ASP A 133 14.79 10.46 18.34
N ARG A 134 15.72 9.66 18.87
CA ARG A 134 16.88 9.15 18.13
C ARG A 134 16.53 8.07 17.12
N TRP A 135 15.36 7.46 17.24
CA TRP A 135 14.91 6.49 16.25
C TRP A 135 14.65 7.17 14.91
N GLY A 136 15.37 6.77 13.85
CA GLY A 136 15.35 7.43 12.55
C GLY A 136 13.99 7.46 11.83
N ARG A 137 13.01 6.69 12.32
CA ARG A 137 11.64 6.64 11.78
C ARG A 137 10.59 7.21 12.75
N ALA A 138 11.00 7.95 13.77
CA ALA A 138 10.08 8.56 14.73
C ALA A 138 8.99 9.43 14.05
N TYR A 139 9.32 10.09 12.94
CA TYR A 139 8.39 10.91 12.16
C TYR A 139 7.24 10.12 11.51
N GLU A 140 7.38 8.79 11.36
CA GLU A 140 6.34 7.92 10.84
C GLU A 140 5.29 7.56 11.90
N GLY A 141 5.55 7.80 13.17
CA GLY A 141 4.58 7.61 14.26
C GLY A 141 3.65 8.82 14.43
N TYR A 142 2.41 8.57 14.79
CA TYR A 142 1.46 9.66 15.06
C TYR A 142 1.73 10.34 16.40
N SER A 143 2.23 9.61 17.41
CA SER A 143 2.45 10.10 18.77
C SER A 143 3.25 9.11 19.60
N GLU A 144 3.87 9.61 20.67
CA GLU A 144 4.40 8.82 21.78
C GLU A 144 3.28 8.27 22.71
N ASP A 145 2.06 8.78 22.58
CA ASP A 145 0.88 8.33 23.34
C ASP A 145 0.19 7.17 22.59
N PRO A 146 0.23 5.95 23.13
CA PRO A 146 -0.39 4.79 22.50
C PRO A 146 -1.91 4.90 22.40
N ALA A 147 -2.58 5.65 23.27
CA ALA A 147 -4.02 5.85 23.18
C ALA A 147 -4.40 6.70 21.97
N LEU A 148 -3.61 7.72 21.65
CA LEU A 148 -3.80 8.50 20.43
C LEU A 148 -3.55 7.66 19.17
N VAL A 149 -2.46 6.89 19.13
CA VAL A 149 -2.14 6.00 17.99
C VAL A 149 -3.27 4.99 17.79
N ALA A 150 -3.76 4.36 18.85
CA ALA A 150 -4.88 3.42 18.79
C ALA A 150 -6.17 4.07 18.25
N SER A 151 -6.45 5.33 18.61
CA SER A 151 -7.62 6.06 18.11
C SER A 151 -7.55 6.34 16.60
N TYR A 152 -6.35 6.46 16.05
CA TYR A 152 -6.13 6.71 14.63
C TYR A 152 -6.12 5.42 13.78
N ALA A 153 -5.59 4.34 14.33
CA ALA A 153 -5.40 3.09 13.60
C ALA A 153 -6.69 2.59 12.94
N GLY A 154 -7.77 2.48 13.71
CA GLY A 154 -9.06 1.99 13.22
C GLY A 154 -9.68 2.87 12.14
N VAL A 155 -9.67 4.19 12.34
CA VAL A 155 -10.26 5.13 11.37
C VAL A 155 -9.47 5.19 10.07
N PHE A 156 -8.14 5.06 10.13
CA PHE A 156 -7.30 5.01 8.94
C PHE A 156 -7.53 3.73 8.14
N VAL A 157 -7.57 2.58 8.81
CA VAL A 157 -7.90 1.28 8.19
C VAL A 157 -9.29 1.33 7.53
N GLU A 158 -10.31 1.83 8.22
CA GLU A 158 -11.65 1.98 7.64
C GLU A 158 -11.67 2.95 6.44
N GLY A 159 -10.87 4.00 6.47
CA GLY A 159 -10.75 4.92 5.33
C GLY A 159 -10.08 4.30 4.12
N LEU A 160 -9.11 3.40 4.31
CA LEU A 160 -8.42 2.70 3.23
C LEU A 160 -9.25 1.56 2.63
N GLN A 161 -9.88 0.73 3.47
CA GLN A 161 -10.50 -0.52 2.99
C GLN A 161 -12.03 -0.56 3.11
N GLY A 162 -12.67 0.52 3.55
CA GLY A 162 -14.09 0.52 3.88
C GLY A 162 -14.36 -0.16 5.21
N LYS A 163 -15.62 -0.09 5.66
CA LYS A 163 -16.01 -0.69 6.93
C LYS A 163 -16.35 -2.17 6.77
N ALA A 164 -15.73 -3.02 7.57
CA ALA A 164 -15.99 -4.46 7.55
C ALA A 164 -17.50 -4.78 7.69
N GLY A 165 -18.03 -5.54 6.74
CA GLY A 165 -19.44 -5.92 6.67
C GLY A 165 -20.38 -4.86 6.05
N ALA A 166 -19.88 -3.72 5.65
CA ALA A 166 -20.63 -2.72 4.88
C ALA A 166 -20.46 -2.95 3.36
N ALA A 167 -21.28 -2.29 2.56
CA ALA A 167 -21.29 -2.47 1.10
C ALA A 167 -20.06 -1.89 0.41
N ASP A 168 -19.36 -0.95 1.06
CA ASP A 168 -18.15 -0.30 0.59
C ASP A 168 -16.87 -1.06 0.95
N PHE A 169 -16.96 -2.18 1.67
CA PHE A 169 -15.77 -2.93 2.08
C PHE A 169 -15.03 -3.53 0.89
N LEU A 170 -13.81 -3.04 0.63
CA LEU A 170 -12.94 -3.43 -0.49
C LEU A 170 -13.61 -3.29 -1.86
N ASP A 171 -14.44 -2.27 -2.03
CA ASP A 171 -15.00 -1.92 -3.32
C ASP A 171 -13.98 -1.27 -4.27
N ASP A 172 -14.42 -0.77 -5.42
CA ASP A 172 -13.54 -0.19 -6.45
C ASP A 172 -12.82 1.10 -6.03
N HIS A 173 -13.15 1.67 -4.87
CA HIS A 173 -12.52 2.87 -4.31
C HIS A 173 -11.63 2.59 -3.11
N HIS A 174 -11.55 1.33 -2.68
CA HIS A 174 -10.82 0.92 -1.49
C HIS A 174 -9.69 -0.08 -1.81
N VAL A 175 -8.74 -0.20 -0.90
CA VAL A 175 -7.58 -1.08 -1.02
C VAL A 175 -7.37 -1.87 0.28
N MET A 176 -6.72 -3.01 0.19
CA MET A 176 -6.29 -3.76 1.38
C MET A 176 -5.25 -2.97 2.17
N THR A 177 -5.24 -3.16 3.48
CA THR A 177 -4.32 -2.48 4.41
C THR A 177 -3.34 -3.47 5.03
N THR A 178 -2.19 -2.94 5.45
CA THR A 178 -1.27 -3.64 6.35
C THR A 178 -0.91 -2.73 7.49
N VAL A 179 -1.43 -3.04 8.67
CA VAL A 179 -1.00 -2.37 9.91
C VAL A 179 0.41 -2.81 10.22
N LYS A 180 1.35 -1.86 10.32
CA LYS A 180 2.79 -2.16 10.45
C LYS A 180 3.46 -1.32 11.54
N HIS A 181 4.64 -1.71 12.00
CA HIS A 181 5.30 -2.99 11.71
C HIS A 181 5.10 -3.92 12.90
N PHE A 182 4.72 -5.12 12.69
CA PHE A 182 4.51 -6.08 13.76
C PHE A 182 5.87 -6.67 14.20
N LEU A 183 6.34 -6.44 15.45
CA LEU A 183 5.70 -5.75 16.57
C LEU A 183 6.78 -4.99 17.34
N GLY A 184 6.40 -3.84 17.98
CA GLY A 184 7.28 -3.15 18.93
C GLY A 184 8.17 -2.07 18.31
N ASP A 185 7.80 -1.59 17.18
CA ASP A 185 8.44 -0.51 16.42
C ASP A 185 8.48 0.79 17.23
N GLY A 186 9.64 1.37 17.43
CA GLY A 186 9.83 2.66 18.10
C GLY A 186 9.75 2.61 19.65
N GLY A 187 9.57 1.42 20.22
CA GLY A 187 9.54 1.21 21.66
C GLY A 187 10.89 0.91 22.29
#